data_17fdde2a1c8556214b327e7533793b87
#
_entry.id   17fdde2a1c8556214b327e7533793b87
#
_cell.length_a   1.000
_cell.length_b   1.000
_cell.length_c   1.000
_cell.angle_alpha   90.00
_cell.angle_beta   90.00
_cell.angle_gamma   90.00
#
_symmetry.space_group_name_H-M   'P 1'
#
loop_
_entity.id
_entity.type
_entity.pdbx_description
1 polymer ?
#
loop_
_entity_poly.entity_id
_entity_poly.type
_entity_poly.pdbx_seq_one_letter_code
_entity_poly.pdbx_strand_id
1 'polypeptide(L)'
;TSECLEYMQENKKQEFLFYEDILNDTIHWEIEPQIETLTACVHAGNTAGALRYFDQMRVDIQEKQPDTVYSVFLLIVSKVCLVMREYRSESYALSEEVAFMLSALNTQPDTGIEYLRKWLAQMCTLVSEAQKERSNSLVSAVCEYINTNYAQPIGLAEASRHVGRNASYISRLIRECTGKSFTQILTDKRMQEAKKLLKETNLKVNEVAERTGYMNVRYFTRIFKAAMNMSPSDYRSLSAAFL
;
A
#
# COMPACT_ATOMS: atom_id res chain seq x y z
N THR A 1 -23.24 27.38 6.27
CA THR A 1 -23.64 28.72 5.86
C THR A 1 -22.48 29.69 6.10
N SER A 2 -22.44 30.83 5.40
CA SER A 2 -21.35 31.82 5.39
C SER A 2 -20.88 32.25 6.80
N GLU A 3 -21.78 32.34 7.75
CA GLU A 3 -21.49 32.74 9.15
C GLU A 3 -20.58 31.74 9.91
N CYS A 4 -20.70 30.40 9.63
CA CYS A 4 -19.76 29.42 10.21
C CYS A 4 -18.35 29.56 9.65
N LEU A 5 -18.21 29.92 8.37
CA LEU A 5 -16.90 30.12 7.75
C LEU A 5 -16.24 31.42 8.17
N GLU A 6 -17.00 32.49 8.39
CA GLU A 6 -16.51 33.76 8.97
C GLU A 6 -16.09 33.58 10.42
N TYR A 7 -16.87 32.88 11.24
CA TYR A 7 -16.52 32.54 12.62
C TYR A 7 -15.23 31.71 12.71
N MET A 8 -15.03 30.76 11.79
CA MET A 8 -13.80 29.95 11.72
C MET A 8 -12.59 30.76 11.24
N GLN A 9 -12.78 31.78 10.38
CA GLN A 9 -11.67 32.63 9.92
C GLN A 9 -11.20 33.66 10.96
N GLU A 10 -12.11 34.19 11.76
CA GLU A 10 -11.77 35.14 12.84
C GLU A 10 -11.12 34.47 14.06
N ASN A 11 -11.37 33.17 14.28
CA ASN A 11 -10.93 32.44 15.48
C ASN A 11 -9.74 31.49 15.28
N LYS A 12 -8.93 31.67 14.23
CA LYS A 12 -7.73 30.84 14.02
C LYS A 12 -6.75 30.77 15.19
N LYS A 13 -6.75 31.75 16.09
CA LYS A 13 -5.99 31.72 17.34
C LYS A 13 -6.70 30.97 18.47
N GLN A 14 -8.03 30.92 18.46
CA GLN A 14 -8.83 30.18 19.44
C GLN A 14 -8.89 28.68 19.14
N GLU A 15 -8.81 28.24 17.87
CA GLU A 15 -8.70 26.82 17.54
C GLU A 15 -7.44 26.15 18.12
N PHE A 16 -6.31 26.87 18.16
CA PHE A 16 -5.09 26.38 18.80
C PHE A 16 -5.21 26.32 20.32
N LEU A 17 -5.85 27.30 20.93
CA LEU A 17 -6.14 27.34 22.38
C LEU A 17 -7.16 26.27 22.79
N PHE A 18 -8.18 26.03 21.98
CA PHE A 18 -9.18 24.97 22.21
C PHE A 18 -8.57 23.55 22.14
N TYR A 19 -7.58 23.37 21.29
CA TYR A 19 -6.85 22.09 21.18
C TYR A 19 -5.92 21.89 22.39
N GLU A 20 -5.24 22.94 22.87
CA GLU A 20 -4.39 22.87 24.06
C GLU A 20 -5.21 22.79 25.36
N ASP A 21 -6.39 23.45 25.45
CA ASP A 21 -7.30 23.36 26.59
C ASP A 21 -7.97 22.00 26.71
N ILE A 22 -8.37 21.37 25.60
CA ILE A 22 -8.84 19.97 25.57
C ILE A 22 -7.70 19.01 25.94
N LEU A 23 -6.46 19.36 25.60
CA LEU A 23 -5.26 18.60 25.94
C LEU A 23 -4.84 18.73 27.43
N ASN A 24 -5.20 19.80 28.12
CA ASN A 24 -4.73 20.09 29.48
C ASN A 24 -5.60 19.55 30.62
N ASP A 25 -6.82 19.07 30.37
CA ASP A 25 -7.64 18.46 31.41
C ASP A 25 -7.43 16.95 31.50
N THR A 26 -7.02 16.49 32.62
CA THR A 26 -6.87 15.20 33.34
C THR A 26 -7.17 13.86 32.61
N ILE A 27 -7.69 13.88 31.37
CA ILE A 27 -8.17 12.73 30.59
C ILE A 27 -7.10 12.18 29.64
N HIS A 28 -6.10 12.98 29.32
CA HIS A 28 -5.22 12.77 28.17
C HIS A 28 -4.30 11.56 28.27
N TRP A 29 -3.67 11.36 29.42
CA TRP A 29 -2.61 10.36 29.53
C TRP A 29 -3.09 8.89 29.49
N GLU A 30 -4.35 8.61 29.83
CA GLU A 30 -4.91 7.24 29.78
C GLU A 30 -5.50 6.88 28.42
N ILE A 31 -6.06 7.87 27.71
CA ILE A 31 -6.79 7.64 26.43
C ILE A 31 -5.91 7.84 25.21
N GLU A 32 -4.92 8.73 25.27
CA GLU A 32 -4.05 9.02 24.13
C GLU A 32 -3.31 7.81 23.57
N PRO A 33 -2.72 6.90 24.37
CA PRO A 33 -2.11 5.67 23.86
C PRO A 33 -3.09 4.75 23.15
N GLN A 34 -4.37 4.75 23.57
CA GLN A 34 -5.42 3.96 22.92
C GLN A 34 -5.80 4.56 21.57
N ILE A 35 -5.89 5.89 21.47
CA ILE A 35 -6.13 6.60 20.21
C ILE A 35 -4.96 6.39 19.24
N GLU A 36 -3.73 6.46 19.71
CA GLU A 36 -2.56 6.18 18.89
C GLU A 36 -2.57 4.74 18.34
N THR A 37 -2.94 3.75 19.18
CA THR A 37 -3.05 2.37 18.76
C THR A 37 -4.16 2.18 17.73
N LEU A 38 -5.33 2.82 17.93
CA LEU A 38 -6.43 2.83 16.96
C LEU A 38 -5.97 3.45 15.64
N THR A 39 -5.32 4.61 15.70
CA THR A 39 -4.81 5.33 14.53
C THR A 39 -3.76 4.51 13.77
N ALA A 40 -2.87 3.81 14.49
CA ALA A 40 -1.92 2.87 13.89
C ALA A 40 -2.62 1.70 13.17
N CYS A 41 -3.74 1.20 13.72
CA CYS A 41 -4.57 0.20 13.04
C CYS A 41 -5.18 0.74 11.75
N VAL A 42 -5.68 1.98 11.76
CA VAL A 42 -6.19 2.65 10.55
C VAL A 42 -5.08 2.81 9.52
N HIS A 43 -3.91 3.30 9.94
CA HIS A 43 -2.74 3.46 9.07
C HIS A 43 -2.26 2.13 8.46
N ALA A 44 -2.45 1.03 9.17
CA ALA A 44 -2.15 -0.32 8.68
C ALA A 44 -3.28 -0.93 7.81
N GLY A 45 -4.42 -0.26 7.66
CA GLY A 45 -5.61 -0.83 7.01
C GLY A 45 -6.25 -1.99 7.78
N ASN A 46 -5.96 -2.13 9.09
CA ASN A 46 -6.44 -3.20 9.95
C ASN A 46 -7.80 -2.87 10.55
N THR A 47 -8.87 -3.11 9.82
CA THR A 47 -10.26 -2.84 10.23
C THR A 47 -10.63 -3.54 11.54
N ALA A 48 -10.30 -4.83 11.68
CA ALA A 48 -10.64 -5.59 12.89
C ALA A 48 -9.96 -5.04 14.14
N GLY A 49 -8.68 -4.65 14.03
CA GLY A 49 -7.94 -4.00 15.10
C GLY A 49 -8.53 -2.64 15.48
N ALA A 50 -8.77 -1.79 14.48
CA ALA A 50 -9.33 -0.45 14.71
C ALA A 50 -10.69 -0.49 15.40
N LEU A 51 -11.61 -1.35 14.93
CA LEU A 51 -12.94 -1.48 15.53
C LEU A 51 -12.89 -2.07 16.94
N ARG A 52 -12.03 -3.05 17.20
CA ARG A 52 -11.86 -3.61 18.54
C ARG A 52 -11.39 -2.56 19.55
N TYR A 53 -10.38 -1.76 19.20
CA TYR A 53 -9.89 -0.70 20.09
C TYR A 53 -10.94 0.41 20.26
N PHE A 54 -11.66 0.75 19.20
CA PHE A 54 -12.76 1.71 19.26
C PHE A 54 -13.88 1.25 20.19
N ASP A 55 -14.35 0.01 20.04
CA ASP A 55 -15.45 -0.55 20.85
C ASP A 55 -15.03 -0.65 22.35
N GLN A 56 -13.78 -1.01 22.64
CA GLN A 56 -13.26 -1.04 24.00
C GLN A 56 -13.19 0.38 24.61
N MET A 57 -12.62 1.32 23.87
CA MET A 57 -12.49 2.72 24.32
C MET A 57 -13.87 3.37 24.55
N ARG A 58 -14.84 3.08 23.67
CA ARG A 58 -16.21 3.57 23.82
C ARG A 58 -16.80 3.19 25.19
N VAL A 59 -16.69 1.92 25.58
CA VAL A 59 -17.22 1.43 26.87
C VAL A 59 -16.51 2.15 28.03
N ASP A 60 -15.19 2.22 28.01
CA ASP A 60 -14.41 2.86 29.06
C ASP A 60 -14.77 4.34 29.25
N ILE A 61 -14.99 5.08 28.15
CA ILE A 61 -15.33 6.51 28.19
C ILE A 61 -16.76 6.71 28.69
N GLN A 62 -17.72 5.94 28.16
CA GLN A 62 -19.13 6.09 28.55
C GLN A 62 -19.35 5.76 30.04
N GLU A 63 -18.62 4.79 30.61
CA GLU A 63 -18.74 4.42 32.01
C GLU A 63 -18.02 5.37 32.96
N LYS A 64 -16.84 5.86 32.59
CA LYS A 64 -15.98 6.64 33.49
C LYS A 64 -16.14 8.16 33.35
N GLN A 65 -16.41 8.63 32.12
CA GLN A 65 -16.33 10.06 31.78
C GLN A 65 -17.32 10.44 30.66
N PRO A 66 -18.63 10.36 30.90
CA PRO A 66 -19.65 10.58 29.87
C PRO A 66 -19.57 11.99 29.23
N ASP A 67 -19.14 13.00 29.97
CA ASP A 67 -19.08 14.39 29.49
C ASP A 67 -17.93 14.61 28.45
N THR A 68 -17.01 13.67 28.33
CA THR A 68 -15.86 13.78 27.42
C THR A 68 -16.00 12.97 26.12
N VAL A 69 -17.08 12.23 25.98
CA VAL A 69 -17.35 11.37 24.81
C VAL A 69 -17.18 12.12 23.50
N TYR A 70 -17.78 13.29 23.38
CA TYR A 70 -17.72 14.12 22.17
C TYR A 70 -16.27 14.56 21.84
N SER A 71 -15.54 15.06 22.84
CA SER A 71 -14.18 15.56 22.67
C SER A 71 -13.21 14.47 22.25
N VAL A 72 -13.32 13.27 22.85
CA VAL A 72 -12.48 12.11 22.48
C VAL A 72 -12.78 11.65 21.07
N PHE A 73 -14.04 11.56 20.68
CA PHE A 73 -14.40 11.15 19.33
C PHE A 73 -14.00 12.18 18.27
N LEU A 74 -14.07 13.47 18.58
CA LEU A 74 -13.54 14.53 17.74
C LEU A 74 -12.02 14.38 17.53
N LEU A 75 -11.29 14.04 18.60
CA LEU A 75 -9.85 13.77 18.51
C LEU A 75 -9.55 12.55 17.62
N ILE A 76 -10.31 11.45 17.76
CA ILE A 76 -10.17 10.29 16.87
C ILE A 76 -10.38 10.70 15.41
N VAL A 77 -11.45 11.43 15.11
CA VAL A 77 -11.74 11.91 13.75
C VAL A 77 -10.58 12.74 13.21
N SER A 78 -10.08 13.68 13.98
CA SER A 78 -8.97 14.55 13.56
C SER A 78 -7.68 13.77 13.27
N LYS A 79 -7.31 12.82 14.13
CA LYS A 79 -6.14 11.96 13.95
C LYS A 79 -6.27 11.05 12.72
N VAL A 80 -7.45 10.45 12.49
CA VAL A 80 -7.72 9.64 11.31
C VAL A 80 -7.69 10.47 10.03
N CYS A 81 -8.24 11.68 10.04
CA CYS A 81 -8.14 12.62 8.91
C CYS A 81 -6.68 12.94 8.55
N LEU A 82 -5.80 13.08 9.55
CA LEU A 82 -4.36 13.27 9.30
C LEU A 82 -3.74 12.05 8.59
N VAL A 83 -4.09 10.83 9.00
CA VAL A 83 -3.66 9.61 8.30
C VAL A 83 -4.16 9.60 6.85
N MET A 84 -5.42 9.95 6.62
CA MET A 84 -6.00 9.94 5.28
C MET A 84 -5.32 10.92 4.31
N ARG A 85 -4.76 12.02 4.79
CA ARG A 85 -3.97 12.96 3.97
C ARG A 85 -2.74 12.34 3.33
N GLU A 86 -2.16 11.29 3.91
CA GLU A 86 -1.01 10.58 3.34
C GLU A 86 -1.40 9.68 2.15
N TYR A 87 -2.67 9.26 2.10
CA TYR A 87 -3.15 8.31 1.11
C TYR A 87 -3.97 8.94 -0.03
N ARG A 88 -4.56 10.11 0.19
CA ARG A 88 -5.32 10.86 -0.83
C ARG A 88 -4.99 12.34 -0.78
N SER A 89 -4.68 12.92 -1.93
CA SER A 89 -4.35 14.36 -2.08
C SER A 89 -5.57 15.29 -1.94
N GLU A 90 -6.79 14.77 -1.84
CA GLU A 90 -8.02 15.56 -1.80
C GLU A 90 -8.76 15.40 -0.48
N SER A 91 -9.08 16.54 0.05
CA SER A 91 -9.91 16.98 1.18
C SER A 91 -10.99 16.01 1.71
N TYR A 92 -10.61 14.89 2.33
CA TYR A 92 -11.54 14.08 3.13
C TYR A 92 -11.85 14.71 4.51
N ALA A 93 -11.07 15.71 4.92
CA ALA A 93 -11.16 16.30 6.25
C ALA A 93 -12.44 17.14 6.50
N LEU A 94 -13.19 17.49 5.46
CA LEU A 94 -14.40 18.31 5.55
C LEU A 94 -15.51 17.76 4.63
N SER A 95 -15.65 16.45 4.52
CA SER A 95 -16.77 15.85 3.79
C SER A 95 -18.07 16.12 4.57
N GLU A 96 -19.17 16.26 3.85
CA GLU A 96 -20.52 16.39 4.46
C GLU A 96 -20.80 15.24 5.43
N GLU A 97 -20.24 14.05 5.17
CA GLU A 97 -20.33 12.87 6.04
C GLU A 97 -19.69 13.11 7.43
N VAL A 98 -18.49 13.71 7.48
CA VAL A 98 -17.81 14.04 8.75
C VAL A 98 -18.59 15.10 9.51
N ALA A 99 -19.05 16.14 8.85
CA ALA A 99 -19.87 17.19 9.47
C ALA A 99 -21.19 16.63 10.03
N PHE A 100 -21.87 15.76 9.29
CA PHE A 100 -23.08 15.07 9.72
C PHE A 100 -22.82 14.17 10.93
N MET A 101 -21.74 13.36 10.87
CA MET A 101 -21.35 12.46 11.96
C MET A 101 -21.05 13.24 13.24
N LEU A 102 -20.31 14.36 13.17
CA LEU A 102 -20.01 15.20 14.32
C LEU A 102 -21.28 15.86 14.90
N SER A 103 -22.19 16.30 14.04
CA SER A 103 -23.50 16.81 14.48
C SER A 103 -24.33 15.72 15.18
N ALA A 104 -24.34 14.51 14.67
CA ALA A 104 -25.03 13.37 15.27
C ALA A 104 -24.41 12.98 16.61
N LEU A 105 -23.09 13.01 16.77
CA LEU A 105 -22.40 12.77 18.04
C LEU A 105 -22.84 13.74 19.13
N ASN A 106 -23.11 14.99 18.78
CA ASN A 106 -23.55 16.02 19.72
C ASN A 106 -25.05 15.92 20.07
N THR A 107 -25.90 15.55 19.13
CA THR A 107 -27.38 15.57 19.30
C THR A 107 -27.96 14.21 19.67
N GLN A 108 -27.38 13.12 19.16
CA GLN A 108 -27.81 11.73 19.35
C GLN A 108 -26.57 10.84 19.50
N PRO A 109 -25.91 10.81 20.68
CA PRO A 109 -24.61 10.18 20.87
C PRO A 109 -24.52 8.73 20.37
N ASP A 110 -25.50 7.89 20.68
CA ASP A 110 -25.51 6.46 20.24
C ASP A 110 -25.53 6.33 18.72
N THR A 111 -26.33 7.17 18.04
CA THR A 111 -26.38 7.21 16.58
C THR A 111 -25.05 7.73 16.00
N GLY A 112 -24.49 8.77 16.56
CA GLY A 112 -23.21 9.33 16.15
C GLY A 112 -22.06 8.35 16.31
N ILE A 113 -22.04 7.60 17.41
CA ILE A 113 -21.05 6.54 17.68
C ILE A 113 -21.10 5.44 16.60
N GLU A 114 -22.31 5.01 16.22
CA GLU A 114 -22.47 3.99 15.18
C GLU A 114 -22.03 4.50 13.80
N TYR A 115 -22.28 5.78 13.48
CA TYR A 115 -21.76 6.41 12.27
C TYR A 115 -20.21 6.47 12.30
N LEU A 116 -19.62 6.87 13.43
CA LEU A 116 -18.16 6.92 13.58
C LEU A 116 -17.53 5.53 13.42
N ARG A 117 -18.14 4.51 13.98
CA ARG A 117 -17.71 3.12 13.83
C ARG A 117 -17.70 2.66 12.39
N LYS A 118 -18.74 2.95 11.61
CA LYS A 118 -18.82 2.66 10.17
C LYS A 118 -17.81 3.44 9.38
N TRP A 119 -17.66 4.72 9.68
CA TRP A 119 -16.67 5.59 9.05
C TRP A 119 -15.23 5.10 9.28
N LEU A 120 -14.88 4.67 10.49
CA LEU A 120 -13.58 4.07 10.80
C LEU A 120 -13.31 2.81 9.94
N ALA A 121 -14.28 1.93 9.82
CA ALA A 121 -14.16 0.73 8.97
C ALA A 121 -13.92 1.11 7.50
N GLN A 122 -14.62 2.12 7.01
CA GLN A 122 -14.45 2.63 5.65
C GLN A 122 -13.05 3.26 5.45
N MET A 123 -12.55 4.03 6.41
CA MET A 123 -11.19 4.61 6.34
C MET A 123 -10.12 3.52 6.29
N CYS A 124 -10.22 2.47 7.11
CA CYS A 124 -9.31 1.32 7.06
C CYS A 124 -9.33 0.63 5.68
N THR A 125 -10.51 0.46 5.08
CA THR A 125 -10.66 -0.13 3.75
C THR A 125 -9.97 0.72 2.70
N LEU A 126 -10.19 2.03 2.69
CA LEU A 126 -9.56 2.97 1.76
C LEU A 126 -8.03 2.97 1.87
N VAL A 127 -7.50 2.92 3.10
CA VAL A 127 -6.05 2.82 3.33
C VAL A 127 -5.51 1.50 2.76
N SER A 128 -6.18 0.37 3.04
CA SER A 128 -5.78 -0.95 2.55
C SER A 128 -5.74 -0.99 1.01
N GLU A 129 -6.76 -0.45 0.35
CA GLU A 129 -6.84 -0.36 -1.11
C GLU A 129 -5.72 0.51 -1.69
N ALA A 130 -5.49 1.70 -1.13
CA ALA A 130 -4.43 2.61 -1.56
C ALA A 130 -3.03 1.98 -1.40
N GLN A 131 -2.78 1.26 -0.30
CA GLN A 131 -1.54 0.52 -0.09
C GLN A 131 -1.34 -0.59 -1.13
N LYS A 132 -2.42 -1.33 -1.45
CA LYS A 132 -2.39 -2.39 -2.46
C LYS A 132 -2.13 -1.83 -3.86
N GLU A 133 -2.78 -0.74 -4.23
CA GLU A 133 -2.54 -0.05 -5.52
C GLU A 133 -1.08 0.42 -5.63
N ARG A 134 -0.55 1.05 -4.57
CA ARG A 134 0.85 1.50 -4.52
C ARG A 134 1.83 0.32 -4.65
N SER A 135 1.53 -0.79 -3.99
CA SER A 135 2.32 -2.01 -4.06
C SER A 135 2.32 -2.61 -5.47
N ASN A 136 1.16 -2.71 -6.09
CA ASN A 136 1.01 -3.20 -7.46
C ASN A 136 1.75 -2.29 -8.46
N SER A 137 1.65 -0.98 -8.31
CA SER A 137 2.37 -0.01 -9.15
C SER A 137 3.88 -0.16 -9.05
N LEU A 138 4.43 -0.36 -7.85
CA LEU A 138 5.87 -0.62 -7.65
C LEU A 138 6.32 -1.94 -8.30
N VAL A 139 5.55 -3.01 -8.14
CA VAL A 139 5.86 -4.30 -8.77
C VAL A 139 5.78 -4.19 -10.29
N SER A 140 4.79 -3.49 -10.82
CA SER A 140 4.66 -3.22 -12.26
C SER A 140 5.88 -2.48 -12.80
N ALA A 141 6.35 -1.43 -12.10
CA ALA A 141 7.56 -0.68 -12.49
C ALA A 141 8.82 -1.55 -12.48
N VAL A 142 8.96 -2.47 -11.50
CA VAL A 142 10.07 -3.44 -11.48
C VAL A 142 9.97 -4.43 -12.65
N CYS A 143 8.78 -4.93 -12.97
CA CYS A 143 8.58 -5.82 -14.11
C CYS A 143 8.88 -5.10 -15.44
N GLU A 144 8.53 -3.85 -15.58
CA GLU A 144 8.85 -3.03 -16.75
C GLU A 144 10.36 -2.81 -16.88
N TYR A 145 11.05 -2.52 -15.76
CA TYR A 145 12.50 -2.45 -15.72
C TYR A 145 13.16 -3.75 -16.18
N ILE A 146 12.67 -4.91 -15.72
CA ILE A 146 13.13 -6.23 -16.19
C ILE A 146 12.89 -6.39 -17.69
N ASN A 147 11.69 -6.06 -18.17
CA ASN A 147 11.31 -6.18 -19.57
C ASN A 147 12.20 -5.37 -20.50
N THR A 148 12.66 -4.20 -20.04
CA THR A 148 13.52 -3.30 -20.84
C THR A 148 15.01 -3.71 -20.77
N ASN A 149 15.45 -4.26 -19.62
CA ASN A 149 16.87 -4.44 -19.32
C ASN A 149 17.28 -5.91 -19.18
N TYR A 150 16.44 -6.88 -19.50
CA TYR A 150 16.70 -8.33 -19.27
C TYR A 150 18.01 -8.83 -19.89
N ALA A 151 18.43 -8.27 -21.02
CA ALA A 151 19.67 -8.64 -21.70
C ALA A 151 20.95 -8.18 -20.98
N GLN A 152 20.82 -7.25 -20.04
CA GLN A 152 21.94 -6.70 -19.28
C GLN A 152 22.16 -7.47 -17.97
N PRO A 153 23.34 -7.32 -17.33
CA PRO A 153 23.61 -7.90 -16.01
C PRO A 153 22.91 -7.10 -14.91
N ILE A 154 21.59 -7.28 -14.82
CA ILE A 154 20.76 -6.64 -13.79
C ILE A 154 20.46 -7.58 -12.64
N GLY A 155 20.29 -7.01 -11.45
CA GLY A 155 19.85 -7.69 -10.25
C GLY A 155 18.81 -6.90 -9.48
N LEU A 156 18.37 -7.44 -8.35
CA LEU A 156 17.38 -6.82 -7.47
C LEU A 156 17.82 -5.43 -6.98
N ALA A 157 19.14 -5.24 -6.73
CA ALA A 157 19.67 -3.97 -6.25
C ALA A 157 19.50 -2.83 -7.26
N GLU A 158 19.76 -3.10 -8.55
CA GLU A 158 19.58 -2.16 -9.65
C GLU A 158 18.10 -1.80 -9.83
N ALA A 159 17.24 -2.81 -9.87
CA ALA A 159 15.80 -2.61 -9.99
C ALA A 159 15.23 -1.82 -8.80
N SER A 160 15.68 -2.10 -7.59
CA SER A 160 15.26 -1.39 -6.38
C SER A 160 15.67 0.08 -6.38
N ARG A 161 16.89 0.37 -6.86
CA ARG A 161 17.35 1.76 -7.06
C ARG A 161 16.50 2.50 -8.10
N HIS A 162 16.13 1.81 -9.18
CA HIS A 162 15.28 2.38 -10.23
C HIS A 162 13.92 2.85 -9.68
N VAL A 163 13.30 2.08 -8.78
CA VAL A 163 12.02 2.45 -8.16
C VAL A 163 12.16 3.23 -6.85
N GLY A 164 13.38 3.62 -6.45
CA GLY A 164 13.66 4.44 -5.27
C GLY A 164 13.28 3.75 -3.94
N ARG A 165 13.46 2.42 -3.85
CA ARG A 165 13.14 1.62 -2.66
C ARG A 165 14.28 0.69 -2.31
N ASN A 166 14.33 0.22 -1.04
CA ASN A 166 15.34 -0.74 -0.64
C ASN A 166 15.05 -2.15 -1.19
N ALA A 167 16.13 -2.93 -1.41
CA ALA A 167 16.06 -4.24 -2.03
C ALA A 167 15.26 -5.26 -1.20
N SER A 168 15.36 -5.21 0.13
CA SER A 168 14.64 -6.14 1.02
C SER A 168 13.12 -5.92 0.92
N TYR A 169 12.68 -4.68 0.89
CA TYR A 169 11.27 -4.33 0.71
C TYR A 169 10.75 -4.80 -0.65
N ILE A 170 11.46 -4.47 -1.73
CA ILE A 170 11.06 -4.88 -3.11
C ILE A 170 11.05 -6.40 -3.25
N SER A 171 12.03 -7.12 -2.68
CA SER A 171 12.07 -8.58 -2.71
C SER A 171 10.83 -9.21 -2.07
N ARG A 172 10.44 -8.71 -0.89
CA ARG A 172 9.23 -9.16 -0.20
C ARG A 172 7.98 -8.84 -1.03
N LEU A 173 7.86 -7.60 -1.51
CA LEU A 173 6.72 -7.12 -2.25
C LEU A 173 6.49 -7.92 -3.55
N ILE A 174 7.55 -8.16 -4.33
CA ILE A 174 7.48 -8.99 -5.53
C ILE A 174 6.94 -10.38 -5.19
N ARG A 175 7.45 -11.01 -4.12
CA ARG A 175 7.03 -12.35 -3.73
C ARG A 175 5.57 -12.39 -3.26
N GLU A 176 5.13 -11.38 -2.52
CA GLU A 176 3.73 -11.24 -2.07
C GLU A 176 2.78 -11.05 -3.25
N CYS A 177 3.12 -10.20 -4.22
CA CYS A 177 2.24 -9.89 -5.35
C CYS A 177 2.27 -10.94 -6.47
N THR A 178 3.43 -11.60 -6.72
CA THR A 178 3.61 -12.48 -7.89
C THR A 178 3.84 -13.95 -7.56
N GLY A 179 4.09 -14.29 -6.30
CA GLY A 179 4.51 -15.62 -5.87
C GLY A 179 5.94 -15.99 -6.29
N LYS A 180 6.67 -15.13 -7.02
CA LYS A 180 8.00 -15.38 -7.58
C LYS A 180 9.05 -14.46 -6.96
N SER A 181 10.33 -14.89 -7.04
CA SER A 181 11.46 -14.01 -6.77
C SER A 181 11.82 -13.14 -7.99
N PHE A 182 12.53 -12.04 -7.78
CA PHE A 182 13.10 -11.23 -8.87
C PHE A 182 13.88 -12.06 -9.88
N THR A 183 14.75 -12.96 -9.40
CA THR A 183 15.56 -13.84 -10.25
C THR A 183 14.71 -14.79 -11.10
N GLN A 184 13.61 -15.31 -10.54
CA GLN A 184 12.68 -16.14 -11.30
C GLN A 184 11.99 -15.35 -12.41
N ILE A 185 11.49 -14.13 -12.12
CA ILE A 185 10.86 -13.26 -13.13
C ILE A 185 11.85 -12.92 -14.24
N LEU A 186 13.09 -12.54 -13.90
CA LEU A 186 14.13 -12.24 -14.87
C LEU A 186 14.48 -13.47 -15.73
N THR A 187 14.59 -14.65 -15.12
CA THR A 187 14.86 -15.91 -15.84
C THR A 187 13.72 -16.25 -16.78
N ASP A 188 12.47 -16.14 -16.33
CA ASP A 188 11.29 -16.39 -17.15
C ASP A 188 11.28 -15.48 -18.39
N LYS A 189 11.54 -14.16 -18.18
CA LYS A 189 11.64 -13.20 -19.28
C LYS A 189 12.74 -13.57 -20.28
N ARG A 190 13.94 -13.87 -19.79
CA ARG A 190 15.08 -14.30 -20.64
C ARG A 190 14.77 -15.56 -21.44
N MET A 191 14.12 -16.54 -20.81
CA MET A 191 13.71 -17.78 -21.50
C MET A 191 12.61 -17.53 -22.53
N GLN A 192 11.68 -16.62 -22.25
CA GLN A 192 10.67 -16.22 -23.22
C GLN A 192 11.29 -15.59 -24.47
N GLU A 193 12.25 -14.68 -24.30
CA GLU A 193 12.96 -14.04 -25.41
C GLU A 193 13.88 -15.04 -26.14
N ALA A 194 14.55 -15.95 -25.41
CA ALA A 194 15.34 -17.02 -26.04
C ALA A 194 14.49 -17.91 -26.96
N LYS A 195 13.30 -18.31 -26.52
CA LYS A 195 12.34 -19.06 -27.35
C LYS A 195 11.99 -18.31 -28.63
N LYS A 196 11.70 -17.02 -28.51
CA LYS A 196 11.38 -16.16 -29.64
C LYS A 196 12.54 -16.09 -30.64
N LEU A 197 13.76 -15.80 -30.15
CA LEU A 197 14.95 -15.73 -31.00
C LEU A 197 15.27 -17.09 -31.67
N LEU A 198 15.14 -18.21 -30.97
CA LEU A 198 15.36 -19.55 -31.51
C LEU A 198 14.36 -19.90 -32.61
N LYS A 199 13.12 -19.43 -32.54
CA LYS A 199 12.05 -19.68 -33.51
C LYS A 199 12.12 -18.74 -34.71
N GLU A 200 12.40 -17.47 -34.49
CA GLU A 200 12.25 -16.39 -35.48
C GLU A 200 13.57 -16.05 -36.20
N THR A 201 14.71 -16.59 -35.73
CA THR A 201 16.02 -16.22 -36.28
C THR A 201 16.93 -17.45 -36.46
N ASN A 202 17.95 -17.28 -37.32
CA ASN A 202 19.02 -18.28 -37.55
C ASN A 202 20.25 -18.07 -36.64
N LEU A 203 20.13 -17.29 -35.57
CA LEU A 203 21.22 -17.01 -34.62
C LEU A 203 21.74 -18.28 -33.99
N LYS A 204 23.06 -18.44 -33.85
CA LYS A 204 23.64 -19.58 -33.14
C LYS A 204 23.22 -19.57 -31.67
N VAL A 205 23.21 -20.75 -31.03
CA VAL A 205 22.80 -20.88 -29.62
C VAL A 205 23.62 -19.97 -28.67
N ASN A 206 24.91 -19.77 -28.97
CA ASN A 206 25.76 -18.83 -28.21
C ASN A 206 25.31 -17.39 -28.40
N GLU A 207 24.91 -16.96 -29.59
CA GLU A 207 24.42 -15.61 -29.88
C GLU A 207 23.06 -15.37 -29.20
N VAL A 208 22.19 -16.40 -29.16
CA VAL A 208 20.93 -16.34 -28.42
C VAL A 208 21.18 -16.19 -26.91
N ALA A 209 22.14 -16.98 -26.36
CA ALA A 209 22.51 -16.86 -24.96
C ALA A 209 22.97 -15.43 -24.62
N GLU A 210 23.88 -14.88 -25.41
CA GLU A 210 24.42 -13.52 -25.22
C GLU A 210 23.31 -12.46 -25.30
N ARG A 211 22.47 -12.50 -26.34
CA ARG A 211 21.35 -11.55 -26.53
C ARG A 211 20.29 -11.63 -25.43
N THR A 212 20.23 -12.73 -24.73
CA THR A 212 19.31 -12.91 -23.59
C THR A 212 19.98 -12.74 -22.23
N GLY A 213 21.22 -12.17 -22.20
CA GLY A 213 21.93 -11.79 -20.98
C GLY A 213 22.65 -12.94 -20.28
N TYR A 214 23.01 -14.00 -21.01
CA TYR A 214 23.81 -15.11 -20.48
C TYR A 214 25.22 -15.10 -21.07
N MET A 215 26.20 -14.73 -20.27
CA MET A 215 27.62 -14.76 -20.68
C MET A 215 28.17 -16.19 -20.82
N ASN A 216 27.54 -17.18 -20.17
CA ASN A 216 27.97 -18.57 -20.22
C ASN A 216 26.91 -19.44 -20.90
N VAL A 217 27.25 -19.93 -22.11
CA VAL A 217 26.35 -20.75 -22.94
C VAL A 217 25.99 -22.09 -22.28
N ARG A 218 26.91 -22.71 -21.50
CA ARG A 218 26.63 -23.98 -20.81
C ARG A 218 25.57 -23.74 -19.71
N TYR A 219 25.70 -22.63 -18.99
CA TYR A 219 24.72 -22.26 -17.99
C TYR A 219 23.35 -21.95 -18.64
N PHE A 220 23.35 -21.17 -19.72
CA PHE A 220 22.12 -20.90 -20.51
C PHE A 220 21.44 -22.21 -20.94
N THR A 221 22.19 -23.15 -21.58
CA THR A 221 21.64 -24.42 -22.04
C THR A 221 21.02 -25.23 -20.91
N ARG A 222 21.65 -25.23 -19.73
CA ARG A 222 21.13 -25.93 -18.54
C ARG A 222 19.80 -25.31 -18.07
N ILE A 223 19.73 -23.97 -17.98
CA ILE A 223 18.52 -23.26 -17.56
C ILE A 223 17.42 -23.44 -18.60
N PHE A 224 17.73 -23.32 -19.88
CA PHE A 224 16.77 -23.52 -20.96
C PHE A 224 16.19 -24.95 -20.95
N LYS A 225 17.06 -25.96 -20.78
CA LYS A 225 16.62 -27.37 -20.68
C LYS A 225 15.73 -27.60 -19.44
N ALA A 226 16.06 -27.01 -18.33
CA ALA A 226 15.23 -27.11 -17.12
C ALA A 226 13.85 -26.44 -17.32
N ALA A 227 13.78 -25.32 -18.06
CA ALA A 227 12.54 -24.59 -18.29
C ALA A 227 11.66 -25.22 -19.41
N MET A 228 12.28 -25.82 -20.43
CA MET A 228 11.59 -26.32 -21.64
C MET A 228 11.60 -27.83 -21.79
N ASN A 229 12.24 -28.59 -20.90
CA ASN A 229 12.46 -30.03 -20.95
C ASN A 229 13.23 -30.53 -22.23
N MET A 230 13.85 -29.60 -22.97
CA MET A 230 14.63 -29.92 -24.16
C MET A 230 15.76 -28.92 -24.38
N SER A 231 16.78 -29.29 -25.18
CA SER A 231 17.88 -28.36 -25.47
C SER A 231 17.44 -27.21 -26.40
N PRO A 232 18.16 -26.06 -26.41
CA PRO A 232 17.88 -24.99 -27.37
C PRO A 232 17.92 -25.42 -28.83
N SER A 233 18.81 -26.35 -29.19
CA SER A 233 18.93 -26.88 -30.54
C SER A 233 17.72 -27.76 -30.93
N ASP A 234 17.30 -28.63 -30.01
CA ASP A 234 16.11 -29.47 -30.22
C ASP A 234 14.85 -28.64 -30.36
N TYR A 235 14.73 -27.57 -29.48
CA TYR A 235 13.62 -26.64 -29.54
C TYR A 235 13.54 -25.95 -30.91
N ARG A 236 14.67 -25.51 -31.47
CA ARG A 236 14.72 -24.92 -32.83
C ARG A 236 14.26 -25.89 -33.90
N SER A 237 14.82 -27.10 -33.88
CA SER A 237 14.47 -28.15 -34.88
C SER A 237 12.97 -28.47 -34.84
N LEU A 238 12.40 -28.60 -33.67
CA LEU A 238 10.98 -28.83 -33.48
C LEU A 238 10.14 -27.66 -34.02
N SER A 239 10.55 -26.41 -33.71
CA SER A 239 9.84 -25.21 -34.15
C SER A 239 9.88 -25.03 -35.68
N ALA A 240 10.94 -25.44 -36.35
CA ALA A 240 11.09 -25.41 -37.81
C ALA A 240 10.24 -26.47 -38.52
N ALA A 241 9.89 -27.58 -37.87
CA ALA A 241 9.06 -28.62 -38.44
C ALA A 241 7.55 -28.28 -38.45
N PHE A 242 7.13 -27.24 -37.77
CA PHE A 242 5.74 -26.77 -37.68
C PHE A 242 5.47 -25.46 -38.42
N LEU A 243 6.44 -24.95 -39.18
CA LEU A 243 6.31 -23.80 -40.11
C LEU A 243 6.33 -24.29 -41.55
#